data_9099de83ed3d6bcfacbb15d2459d5e12
#
_entry.id   9099de83ed3d6bcfacbb15d2459d5e12
#
_cell.length_a   1.000
_cell.length_b   1.000
_cell.length_c   1.000
_cell.angle_alpha   90.00
_cell.angle_beta   90.00
_cell.angle_gamma   90.00
#
_symmetry.space_group_name_H-M   'P 1'
#
loop_
_entity.id
_entity.type
_entity.pdbx_description
1 polymer ?
#
loop_
_entity_poly.entity_id
_entity_poly.type
_entity_poly.pdbx_seq_one_letter_code
_entity_poly.pdbx_strand_id
1 'polypeptide(L)'
;MVVAEQEPLFTQDVPGSDRPAGIYLAPTLDGLYAPYALRTPDDEGEFPFVFLAYGNGGGGIEWLRSRLRTHAYVMERLLDAGYACAWGRYRTEVELGFHHGGPLVIDHRQGMELMNRAPLEYEDELAILRHVASHPNVDADRLGHVGVSHAGEMLFKLASQYPGVLRAGVASEPANHEFLDLTTDESVSVNPDTNLRNIERMQMRDAERVRARINVPLALERISSIDMPILVMGRQDDELQGIFRLSFELLEESGKDATWVSWDHPLHGYIFPVADAHGHPEVDAVQHQAIDGVIAFLDQHLKGAAS
;
A
#
# COMPACT_ATOMS: atom_id res chain seq x y z
N MET A 1 -26.25 20.43 -3.64
CA MET A 1 -25.22 20.43 -4.69
C MET A 1 -25.34 19.04 -5.32
N VAL A 2 -25.75 18.91 -6.58
CA VAL A 2 -25.80 17.63 -7.25
C VAL A 2 -24.34 17.23 -7.43
N VAL A 3 -23.90 16.16 -6.75
CA VAL A 3 -22.61 15.53 -7.02
C VAL A 3 -22.73 15.02 -8.46
N ALA A 4 -21.93 15.54 -9.37
CA ALA A 4 -21.89 15.01 -10.73
C ALA A 4 -21.47 13.54 -10.60
N GLU A 5 -22.21 12.63 -11.24
CA GLU A 5 -21.82 11.23 -11.34
C GLU A 5 -20.36 11.17 -11.82
N GLN A 6 -19.51 10.50 -11.06
CA GLN A 6 -18.14 10.29 -11.45
C GLN A 6 -18.12 9.20 -12.52
N GLU A 7 -18.03 9.63 -13.77
CA GLU A 7 -17.86 8.67 -14.87
C GLU A 7 -16.38 8.20 -14.96
N PRO A 8 -16.15 6.94 -15.22
CA PRO A 8 -14.80 6.46 -15.48
C PRO A 8 -14.25 7.05 -16.78
N LEU A 9 -12.96 7.31 -16.83
CA LEU A 9 -12.25 7.69 -18.06
C LEU A 9 -12.46 6.64 -19.17
N PHE A 10 -12.44 5.37 -18.76
CA PHE A 10 -12.86 4.20 -19.57
C PHE A 10 -13.05 3.00 -18.64
N THR A 11 -13.67 1.95 -19.15
CA THR A 11 -13.76 0.66 -18.49
C THR A 11 -12.78 -0.33 -19.08
N GLN A 12 -12.32 -1.30 -18.29
CA GLN A 12 -11.44 -2.38 -18.71
C GLN A 12 -11.96 -3.72 -18.22
N ASP A 13 -12.05 -4.69 -19.14
CA ASP A 13 -12.36 -6.06 -18.78
C ASP A 13 -11.23 -6.66 -17.93
N VAL A 14 -11.62 -7.47 -16.95
CA VAL A 14 -10.72 -8.18 -16.05
C VAL A 14 -10.76 -9.66 -16.39
N PRO A 15 -9.63 -10.28 -16.78
CA PRO A 15 -9.62 -11.69 -17.17
C PRO A 15 -10.19 -12.59 -16.07
N GLY A 16 -11.10 -13.49 -16.45
CA GLY A 16 -11.74 -14.42 -15.52
C GLY A 16 -12.86 -13.83 -14.66
N SER A 17 -13.26 -12.58 -14.90
CA SER A 17 -14.35 -11.91 -14.20
C SER A 17 -15.38 -11.34 -15.16
N ASP A 18 -16.64 -11.33 -14.76
CA ASP A 18 -17.76 -10.65 -15.43
C ASP A 18 -17.95 -9.20 -14.95
N ARG A 19 -17.17 -8.78 -13.93
CA ARG A 19 -17.19 -7.42 -13.36
C ARG A 19 -16.01 -6.62 -13.92
N PRO A 20 -16.24 -5.64 -14.82
CA PRO A 20 -15.17 -4.79 -15.34
C PRO A 20 -14.63 -3.84 -14.26
N ALA A 21 -13.52 -3.18 -14.55
CA ALA A 21 -12.96 -2.11 -13.74
C ALA A 21 -13.18 -0.76 -14.41
N GLY A 22 -13.66 0.24 -13.67
CA GLY A 22 -13.65 1.63 -14.08
C GLY A 22 -12.29 2.25 -13.79
N ILE A 23 -11.69 2.92 -14.77
CA ILE A 23 -10.44 3.68 -14.59
C ILE A 23 -10.80 5.15 -14.39
N TYR A 24 -10.31 5.70 -13.30
CA TYR A 24 -10.57 7.06 -12.86
C TYR A 24 -9.28 7.84 -12.64
N LEU A 25 -9.39 9.16 -12.60
CA LEU A 25 -8.31 10.08 -12.30
C LEU A 25 -8.69 10.96 -11.11
N ALA A 26 -8.02 10.79 -9.99
CA ALA A 26 -8.20 11.64 -8.82
C ALA A 26 -7.38 12.92 -8.97
N PRO A 27 -7.95 14.12 -8.82
CA PRO A 27 -7.18 15.36 -8.83
C PRO A 27 -6.29 15.44 -7.58
N THR A 28 -5.02 15.73 -7.78
CA THR A 28 -4.02 15.81 -6.72
C THR A 28 -3.81 17.26 -6.24
N LEU A 29 -3.16 17.43 -5.09
CA LEU A 29 -2.95 18.74 -4.48
C LEU A 29 -2.11 19.70 -5.34
N ASP A 30 -1.23 19.17 -6.16
CA ASP A 30 -0.37 19.93 -7.07
C ASP A 30 -1.00 20.20 -8.44
N GLY A 31 -2.31 19.87 -8.61
CA GLY A 31 -3.05 20.13 -9.84
C GLY A 31 -2.84 19.11 -10.96
N LEU A 32 -2.21 17.99 -10.67
CA LEU A 32 -2.10 16.83 -11.56
C LEU A 32 -3.16 15.78 -11.23
N TYR A 33 -2.96 14.54 -11.64
CA TYR A 33 -3.90 13.44 -11.45
C TYR A 33 -3.18 12.16 -11.05
N ALA A 34 -3.77 11.44 -10.09
CA ALA A 34 -3.38 10.08 -9.73
C ALA A 34 -4.45 9.09 -10.21
N PRO A 35 -4.08 8.06 -10.98
CA PRO A 35 -5.03 7.10 -11.52
C PRO A 35 -5.36 6.00 -10.52
N TYR A 36 -6.61 5.50 -10.60
CA TYR A 36 -7.04 4.31 -9.87
C TYR A 36 -8.05 3.49 -10.69
N ALA A 37 -8.13 2.20 -10.36
CA ALA A 37 -9.02 1.25 -11.01
C ALA A 37 -10.03 0.74 -9.99
N LEU A 38 -11.27 1.22 -10.03
CA LEU A 38 -12.34 0.89 -9.09
C LEU A 38 -13.17 -0.27 -9.60
N ARG A 39 -13.54 -1.16 -8.68
CA ARG A 39 -14.53 -2.21 -8.87
C ARG A 39 -15.48 -2.26 -7.68
N THR A 40 -16.74 -2.57 -7.94
CA THR A 40 -17.79 -2.70 -6.94
C THR A 40 -18.42 -4.08 -7.00
N PRO A 41 -18.94 -4.63 -5.89
CA PRO A 41 -19.62 -5.92 -5.88
C PRO A 41 -20.84 -5.95 -6.79
N ASP A 42 -21.60 -4.85 -6.82
CA ASP A 42 -22.80 -4.64 -7.61
C ASP A 42 -22.85 -3.19 -8.11
N ASP A 43 -23.76 -2.92 -9.08
CA ASP A 43 -23.99 -1.58 -9.62
C ASP A 43 -24.78 -0.68 -8.64
N GLU A 44 -25.51 -1.29 -7.69
CA GLU A 44 -26.33 -0.58 -6.71
C GLU A 44 -25.88 -0.91 -5.29
N GLY A 45 -25.81 0.09 -4.42
CA GLY A 45 -25.47 -0.05 -2.99
C GLY A 45 -24.24 0.73 -2.59
N GLU A 46 -24.10 0.98 -1.29
CA GLU A 46 -22.91 1.57 -0.68
C GLU A 46 -22.11 0.47 0.02
N PHE A 47 -20.88 0.26 -0.41
CA PHE A 47 -20.02 -0.82 0.07
C PHE A 47 -18.86 -0.25 0.88
N PRO A 48 -18.41 -0.93 1.95
CA PRO A 48 -17.11 -0.62 2.55
C PRO A 48 -16.03 -0.78 1.49
N PHE A 49 -15.02 0.07 1.54
CA PHE A 49 -14.03 0.19 0.48
C PHE A 49 -12.64 -0.23 0.96
N VAL A 50 -11.90 -0.90 0.08
CA VAL A 50 -10.50 -1.28 0.30
C VAL A 50 -9.61 -0.75 -0.81
N PHE A 51 -8.69 0.12 -0.43
CA PHE A 51 -7.63 0.62 -1.30
C PHE A 51 -6.48 -0.40 -1.35
N LEU A 52 -6.05 -0.77 -2.54
CA LEU A 52 -4.93 -1.69 -2.78
C LEU A 52 -3.76 -0.92 -3.36
N ALA A 53 -2.58 -1.07 -2.77
CA ALA A 53 -1.36 -0.45 -3.26
C ALA A 53 -0.15 -1.40 -3.12
N TYR A 54 0.80 -1.31 -4.04
CA TYR A 54 1.95 -2.21 -4.06
C TYR A 54 3.24 -1.53 -4.51
N GLY A 55 4.27 -1.70 -3.72
CA GLY A 55 5.65 -1.33 -4.04
C GLY A 55 5.86 0.16 -4.31
N ASN A 56 6.92 0.48 -5.00
CA ASN A 56 7.21 1.84 -5.43
C ASN A 56 6.17 2.31 -6.47
N GLY A 57 5.77 3.56 -6.42
CA GLY A 57 4.82 4.16 -7.36
C GLY A 57 5.30 4.15 -8.82
N GLY A 58 4.63 4.91 -9.65
CA GLY A 58 4.99 5.07 -11.06
C GLY A 58 4.27 4.13 -12.03
N GLY A 59 4.44 4.35 -13.32
CA GLY A 59 3.81 3.58 -14.38
C GLY A 59 2.35 3.93 -14.68
N GLY A 60 1.72 4.79 -13.88
CA GLY A 60 0.40 5.36 -14.13
C GLY A 60 -0.67 4.35 -14.54
N ILE A 61 -1.48 4.69 -15.54
CA ILE A 61 -2.58 3.86 -16.04
C ILE A 61 -2.09 2.50 -16.57
N GLU A 62 -0.93 2.43 -17.20
CA GLU A 62 -0.42 1.16 -17.75
C GLU A 62 -0.08 0.17 -16.62
N TRP A 63 0.41 0.65 -15.48
CA TRP A 63 0.58 -0.18 -14.31
C TRP A 63 -0.76 -0.75 -13.81
N LEU A 64 -1.80 0.09 -13.71
CA LEU A 64 -3.15 -0.37 -13.31
C LEU A 64 -3.69 -1.42 -14.27
N ARG A 65 -3.59 -1.18 -15.58
CA ARG A 65 -4.01 -2.15 -16.61
C ARG A 65 -3.28 -3.48 -16.48
N SER A 66 -2.00 -3.43 -16.15
CA SER A 66 -1.22 -4.64 -15.86
C SER A 66 -1.74 -5.34 -14.60
N ARG A 67 -1.99 -4.62 -13.52
CA ARG A 67 -2.50 -5.20 -12.25
C ARG A 67 -3.88 -5.83 -12.41
N LEU A 68 -4.78 -5.22 -13.15
CA LEU A 68 -6.08 -5.80 -13.46
C LEU A 68 -5.99 -7.12 -14.24
N ARG A 69 -4.92 -7.32 -15.02
CA ARG A 69 -4.67 -8.58 -15.73
C ARG A 69 -3.97 -9.63 -14.87
N THR A 70 -3.06 -9.20 -13.99
CA THR A 70 -2.15 -10.12 -13.32
C THR A 70 -2.43 -10.33 -11.84
N HIS A 71 -3.15 -9.42 -11.18
CA HIS A 71 -3.41 -9.46 -9.73
C HIS A 71 -4.89 -9.25 -9.40
N ALA A 72 -5.78 -9.66 -10.32
CA ALA A 72 -7.23 -9.53 -10.11
C ALA A 72 -7.75 -10.39 -8.97
N TYR A 73 -7.08 -11.49 -8.63
CA TYR A 73 -7.55 -12.46 -7.65
C TYR A 73 -7.92 -11.83 -6.30
N VAL A 74 -7.06 -10.96 -5.76
CA VAL A 74 -7.34 -10.29 -4.47
C VAL A 74 -8.57 -9.39 -4.57
N MET A 75 -8.78 -8.72 -5.72
CA MET A 75 -9.98 -7.93 -5.94
C MET A 75 -11.23 -8.81 -5.96
N GLU A 76 -11.20 -9.96 -6.68
CA GLU A 76 -12.33 -10.90 -6.69
C GLU A 76 -12.69 -11.35 -5.27
N ARG A 77 -11.68 -11.70 -4.46
CA ARG A 77 -11.89 -12.10 -3.06
C ARG A 77 -12.55 -10.98 -2.24
N LEU A 78 -12.16 -9.73 -2.44
CA LEU A 78 -12.76 -8.58 -1.77
C LEU A 78 -14.19 -8.31 -2.27
N LEU A 79 -14.42 -8.37 -3.58
CA LEU A 79 -15.75 -8.20 -4.17
C LEU A 79 -16.73 -9.27 -3.66
N ASP A 80 -16.29 -10.54 -3.63
CA ASP A 80 -17.09 -11.65 -3.11
C ASP A 80 -17.36 -11.53 -1.61
N ALA A 81 -16.45 -10.89 -0.88
CA ALA A 81 -16.65 -10.50 0.51
C ALA A 81 -17.51 -9.23 0.67
N GLY A 82 -18.00 -8.60 -0.41
CA GLY A 82 -18.88 -7.43 -0.37
C GLY A 82 -18.15 -6.10 -0.15
N TYR A 83 -16.91 -5.98 -0.58
CA TYR A 83 -16.14 -4.74 -0.58
C TYR A 83 -16.08 -4.13 -1.98
N ALA A 84 -16.31 -2.84 -2.10
CA ALA A 84 -15.73 -2.09 -3.20
C ALA A 84 -14.21 -2.04 -3.02
N CYS A 85 -13.46 -2.14 -4.11
CA CYS A 85 -11.99 -2.10 -4.01
C CYS A 85 -11.36 -1.42 -5.22
N ALA A 86 -10.19 -0.82 -5.01
CA ALA A 86 -9.45 -0.20 -6.10
C ALA A 86 -7.96 -0.46 -6.00
N TRP A 87 -7.32 -0.77 -7.12
CA TRP A 87 -5.89 -0.53 -7.28
C TRP A 87 -5.66 0.96 -7.49
N GLY A 88 -4.87 1.57 -6.61
CA GLY A 88 -4.41 2.93 -6.78
C GLY A 88 -2.94 2.99 -7.20
N ARG A 89 -2.57 4.06 -7.90
CA ARG A 89 -1.19 4.26 -8.30
C ARG A 89 -0.74 5.68 -8.04
N TYR A 90 0.05 5.83 -7.00
CA TYR A 90 0.72 7.09 -6.68
C TYR A 90 1.94 7.32 -7.56
N ARG A 91 2.31 8.57 -7.71
CA ARG A 91 3.52 8.97 -8.45
C ARG A 91 4.77 8.74 -7.61
N THR A 92 5.88 8.58 -8.30
CA THR A 92 7.21 8.56 -7.68
C THR A 92 8.12 9.55 -8.42
N GLU A 93 9.33 9.71 -7.92
CA GLU A 93 10.35 10.50 -8.62
C GLU A 93 10.60 10.00 -10.05
N VAL A 94 10.31 8.73 -10.33
CA VAL A 94 10.40 8.15 -11.67
C VAL A 94 9.54 8.91 -12.67
N GLU A 95 8.29 9.18 -12.32
CA GLU A 95 7.33 9.89 -13.18
C GLU A 95 7.62 11.38 -13.25
N LEU A 96 8.24 11.92 -12.23
CA LEU A 96 8.73 13.30 -12.23
C LEU A 96 10.02 13.48 -13.05
N GLY A 97 10.50 12.43 -13.71
CA GLY A 97 11.71 12.44 -14.53
C GLY A 97 13.01 12.27 -13.73
N PHE A 98 12.93 12.11 -12.45
CA PHE A 98 14.10 11.93 -11.59
C PHE A 98 14.81 10.60 -11.81
N HIS A 99 14.10 9.59 -12.25
CA HIS A 99 14.63 8.25 -12.50
C HIS A 99 15.64 8.20 -13.65
N HIS A 100 15.52 9.06 -14.63
CA HIS A 100 16.32 9.02 -15.86
C HIS A 100 17.62 9.82 -15.79
N GLY A 101 18.07 10.17 -14.61
CA GLY A 101 19.37 10.76 -14.42
C GLY A 101 19.47 12.19 -14.93
N GLY A 102 19.03 13.10 -14.19
CA GLY A 102 19.48 14.49 -14.24
C GLY A 102 20.27 14.78 -12.98
N PRO A 103 20.93 15.91 -12.87
CA PRO A 103 21.68 16.27 -11.66
C PRO A 103 20.84 16.22 -10.39
N LEU A 104 19.57 16.62 -10.47
CA LEU A 104 18.64 16.60 -9.34
C LEU A 104 18.35 15.18 -8.84
N VAL A 105 18.23 14.21 -9.75
CA VAL A 105 18.00 12.80 -9.38
C VAL A 105 19.21 12.21 -8.70
N ILE A 106 20.39 12.46 -9.25
CA ILE A 106 21.63 11.93 -8.70
C ILE A 106 21.84 12.50 -7.30
N ASP A 107 21.67 13.78 -7.11
CA ASP A 107 21.85 14.44 -5.83
C ASP A 107 20.80 14.00 -4.82
N HIS A 108 19.54 13.83 -5.25
CA HIS A 108 18.44 13.41 -4.42
C HIS A 108 18.56 11.95 -3.97
N ARG A 109 19.10 11.08 -4.83
CA ARG A 109 19.22 9.63 -4.53
C ARG A 109 20.57 9.22 -3.96
N GLN A 110 21.51 10.11 -3.89
CA GLN A 110 22.76 9.94 -3.17
C GLN A 110 22.57 10.33 -1.71
N GLY A 111 22.98 9.51 -0.82
CA GLY A 111 22.88 9.82 0.58
C GLY A 111 21.56 9.39 1.21
N MET A 112 21.18 10.07 2.24
CA MET A 112 19.96 9.85 3.01
C MET A 112 18.69 10.09 2.20
N GLU A 113 18.81 10.83 1.14
CA GLU A 113 17.69 11.30 0.33
C GLU A 113 16.94 10.17 -0.36
N LEU A 114 17.57 9.01 -0.55
CA LEU A 114 16.85 7.81 -0.98
C LEU A 114 15.72 7.42 -0.04
N MET A 115 15.91 7.73 1.24
CA MET A 115 14.94 7.43 2.28
C MET A 115 13.94 8.56 2.47
N ASN A 116 14.26 9.75 2.00
CA ASN A 116 13.46 10.95 2.16
C ASN A 116 12.75 11.29 0.85
N ARG A 117 11.76 10.48 0.49
CA ARG A 117 10.94 10.71 -0.69
C ARG A 117 9.96 11.85 -0.46
N ALA A 118 9.59 12.51 -1.55
CA ALA A 118 8.62 13.59 -1.48
C ALA A 118 7.28 13.11 -0.90
N PRO A 119 6.59 13.93 -0.10
CA PRO A 119 5.29 13.57 0.48
C PRO A 119 4.19 13.34 -0.56
N LEU A 120 4.41 13.64 -1.82
CA LEU A 120 3.46 13.42 -2.91
C LEU A 120 2.96 11.98 -3.03
N GLU A 121 3.75 11.00 -2.61
CA GLU A 121 3.35 9.59 -2.73
C GLU A 121 2.12 9.27 -1.87
N TYR A 122 2.14 9.58 -0.57
CA TYR A 122 0.98 9.34 0.29
C TYR A 122 -0.11 10.41 0.14
N GLU A 123 0.23 11.59 -0.37
CA GLU A 123 -0.77 12.61 -0.73
C GLU A 123 -1.54 12.24 -1.99
N ASP A 124 -0.94 11.54 -2.94
CA ASP A 124 -1.64 10.95 -4.08
C ASP A 124 -2.61 9.86 -3.63
N GLU A 125 -2.21 8.99 -2.69
CA GLU A 125 -3.14 8.01 -2.09
C GLU A 125 -4.30 8.71 -1.37
N LEU A 126 -4.03 9.76 -0.61
CA LEU A 126 -5.06 10.57 0.03
C LEU A 126 -6.02 11.20 -0.99
N ALA A 127 -5.50 11.69 -2.11
CA ALA A 127 -6.31 12.25 -3.19
C ALA A 127 -7.23 11.19 -3.80
N ILE A 128 -6.72 9.98 -4.03
CA ILE A 128 -7.51 8.85 -4.51
C ILE A 128 -8.59 8.48 -3.49
N LEU A 129 -8.26 8.32 -2.22
CA LEU A 129 -9.22 7.98 -1.16
C LEU A 129 -10.35 9.00 -1.05
N ARG A 130 -10.03 10.29 -1.09
CA ARG A 130 -11.03 11.37 -1.07
C ARG A 130 -11.91 11.37 -2.32
N HIS A 131 -11.34 11.07 -3.47
CA HIS A 131 -12.09 10.99 -4.71
C HIS A 131 -13.01 9.77 -4.71
N VAL A 132 -12.52 8.60 -4.31
CA VAL A 132 -13.31 7.37 -4.16
C VAL A 132 -14.42 7.54 -3.13
N ALA A 133 -14.18 8.21 -2.01
CA ALA A 133 -15.17 8.46 -0.97
C ALA A 133 -16.38 9.29 -1.46
N SER A 134 -16.28 9.94 -2.62
CA SER A 134 -17.41 10.63 -3.26
C SER A 134 -18.14 9.79 -4.31
N HIS A 135 -17.71 8.54 -4.54
CA HIS A 135 -18.37 7.62 -5.46
C HIS A 135 -19.66 7.07 -4.83
N PRO A 136 -20.79 7.00 -5.57
CA PRO A 136 -22.09 6.61 -5.02
C PRO A 136 -22.15 5.19 -4.46
N ASN A 137 -21.25 4.31 -4.90
CA ASN A 137 -21.18 2.93 -4.42
C ASN A 137 -20.15 2.70 -3.30
N VAL A 138 -19.59 3.78 -2.73
CA VAL A 138 -18.58 3.67 -1.68
C VAL A 138 -19.08 4.31 -0.39
N ASP A 139 -19.05 3.54 0.68
CA ASP A 139 -19.30 4.06 2.02
C ASP A 139 -18.04 4.81 2.51
N ALA A 140 -18.15 6.13 2.52
CA ALA A 140 -17.04 7.03 2.89
C ALA A 140 -16.59 6.89 4.35
N ASP A 141 -17.42 6.33 5.21
CA ASP A 141 -17.12 6.12 6.63
C ASP A 141 -16.41 4.78 6.89
N ARG A 142 -16.30 3.90 5.88
CA ARG A 142 -15.73 2.56 5.98
C ARG A 142 -14.61 2.30 4.97
N LEU A 143 -13.57 3.17 5.01
CA LEU A 143 -12.41 3.07 4.13
C LEU A 143 -11.29 2.26 4.80
N GLY A 144 -10.79 1.25 4.10
CA GLY A 144 -9.63 0.45 4.47
C GLY A 144 -8.50 0.57 3.45
N HIS A 145 -7.30 0.15 3.87
CA HIS A 145 -6.11 0.16 3.03
C HIS A 145 -5.35 -1.16 3.18
N VAL A 146 -4.89 -1.72 2.08
CA VAL A 146 -3.98 -2.87 2.03
C VAL A 146 -2.76 -2.49 1.21
N GLY A 147 -1.65 -2.25 1.88
CA GLY A 147 -0.39 -1.86 1.26
C GLY A 147 0.69 -2.91 1.42
N VAL A 148 1.45 -3.17 0.36
CA VAL A 148 2.57 -4.11 0.36
C VAL A 148 3.88 -3.38 0.12
N SER A 149 4.92 -3.75 0.89
CA SER A 149 6.26 -3.20 0.74
C SER A 149 6.29 -1.68 0.98
N HIS A 150 6.77 -0.88 0.03
CA HIS A 150 6.74 0.58 0.14
C HIS A 150 5.32 1.13 0.31
N ALA A 151 4.31 0.53 -0.31
CA ALA A 151 2.91 0.92 -0.08
C ALA A 151 2.43 0.60 1.36
N GLY A 152 3.03 -0.38 2.03
CA GLY A 152 2.85 -0.58 3.46
C GLY A 152 3.41 0.58 4.29
N GLU A 153 4.54 1.16 3.88
CA GLU A 153 5.07 2.39 4.49
C GLU A 153 4.14 3.59 4.22
N MET A 154 3.57 3.70 3.01
CA MET A 154 2.60 4.76 2.69
C MET A 154 1.38 4.69 3.60
N LEU A 155 0.89 3.50 3.93
CA LEU A 155 -0.17 3.32 4.91
C LEU A 155 0.19 3.94 6.27
N PHE A 156 1.40 3.68 6.80
CA PHE A 156 1.85 4.28 8.06
C PHE A 156 1.94 5.79 7.98
N LYS A 157 2.49 6.34 6.89
CA LYS A 157 2.58 7.78 6.66
C LYS A 157 1.20 8.43 6.58
N LEU A 158 0.29 7.83 5.79
CA LEU A 158 -1.06 8.31 5.61
C LEU A 158 -1.84 8.32 6.93
N ALA A 159 -1.80 7.21 7.68
CA ALA A 159 -2.47 7.08 8.96
C ALA A 159 -1.93 8.05 10.03
N SER A 160 -0.62 8.31 10.00
CA SER A 160 0.01 9.27 10.91
C SER A 160 -0.30 10.72 10.57
N GLN A 161 -0.31 11.10 9.29
CA GLN A 161 -0.49 12.48 8.85
C GLN A 161 -1.97 12.88 8.73
N TYR A 162 -2.85 11.91 8.46
CA TYR A 162 -4.28 12.15 8.22
C TYR A 162 -5.14 11.18 9.05
N PRO A 163 -5.08 11.27 10.39
CA PRO A 163 -5.90 10.42 11.26
C PRO A 163 -7.39 10.57 10.94
N GLY A 164 -8.15 9.49 11.07
CA GLY A 164 -9.59 9.44 10.78
C GLY A 164 -9.97 9.24 9.31
N VAL A 165 -9.04 9.28 8.36
CA VAL A 165 -9.32 8.98 6.94
C VAL A 165 -9.57 7.49 6.72
N LEU A 166 -8.81 6.64 7.38
CA LEU A 166 -8.94 5.19 7.30
C LEU A 166 -9.54 4.63 8.59
N ARG A 167 -10.30 3.54 8.47
CA ARG A 167 -10.86 2.79 9.61
C ARG A 167 -10.07 1.54 9.96
N ALA A 168 -9.33 0.99 9.01
CA ALA A 168 -8.45 -0.17 9.21
C ALA A 168 -7.35 -0.19 8.17
N GLY A 169 -6.19 -0.74 8.51
CA GLY A 169 -5.07 -0.88 7.61
C GLY A 169 -4.38 -2.23 7.69
N VAL A 170 -3.97 -2.75 6.56
CA VAL A 170 -3.12 -3.94 6.45
C VAL A 170 -1.80 -3.53 5.80
N ALA A 171 -0.73 -3.64 6.56
CA ALA A 171 0.63 -3.39 6.12
C ALA A 171 1.35 -4.73 5.94
N SER A 172 1.36 -5.25 4.72
CA SER A 172 2.09 -6.47 4.40
C SER A 172 3.52 -6.13 3.99
N GLU A 173 4.47 -6.71 4.72
CA GLU A 173 5.90 -6.54 4.48
C GLU A 173 6.31 -5.04 4.38
N PRO A 174 5.87 -4.18 5.35
CA PRO A 174 6.00 -2.73 5.23
C PRO A 174 7.46 -2.28 5.27
N ALA A 175 7.95 -1.70 4.19
CA ALA A 175 9.32 -1.20 4.09
C ALA A 175 9.47 0.18 4.76
N ASN A 176 9.18 0.28 6.05
CA ASN A 176 9.08 1.49 6.85
C ASN A 176 10.42 2.21 7.11
N HIS A 177 11.28 2.31 6.10
CA HIS A 177 12.60 2.93 6.24
C HIS A 177 12.52 4.41 6.60
N GLU A 178 11.73 5.15 5.87
CA GLU A 178 11.56 6.59 6.03
C GLU A 178 10.66 6.92 7.22
N PHE A 179 9.58 6.16 7.38
CA PHE A 179 8.66 6.34 8.50
C PHE A 179 9.35 6.18 9.86
N LEU A 180 10.29 5.24 9.95
CA LEU A 180 11.10 5.00 11.14
C LEU A 180 12.35 5.89 11.23
N ASP A 181 12.61 6.75 10.25
CA ASP A 181 13.82 7.56 10.16
C ASP A 181 15.09 6.71 10.28
N LEU A 182 15.14 5.63 9.46
CA LEU A 182 16.23 4.67 9.49
C LEU A 182 17.53 5.27 8.95
N THR A 183 18.55 5.32 9.77
CA THR A 183 19.88 5.76 9.35
C THR A 183 20.51 4.75 8.41
N THR A 184 20.91 5.21 7.21
CA THR A 184 21.62 4.38 6.23
C THR A 184 23.02 4.02 6.75
N ASP A 185 23.43 2.78 6.48
CA ASP A 185 24.81 2.35 6.73
C ASP A 185 25.72 2.95 5.64
N GLU A 186 26.83 3.57 6.02
CA GLU A 186 27.83 4.08 5.08
C GLU A 186 28.42 2.96 4.21
N SER A 187 28.35 1.71 4.68
CA SER A 187 28.77 0.53 3.92
C SER A 187 27.80 0.13 2.81
N VAL A 188 26.61 0.71 2.73
CA VAL A 188 25.66 0.42 1.65
C VAL A 188 26.24 0.90 0.34
N SER A 189 26.69 -0.06 -0.48
CA SER A 189 27.28 0.24 -1.78
C SER A 189 26.28 0.88 -2.72
N VAL A 190 26.69 1.96 -3.35
CA VAL A 190 25.98 2.54 -4.50
C VAL A 190 26.13 1.58 -5.67
N ASN A 191 25.04 1.26 -6.35
CA ASN A 191 25.10 0.51 -7.60
C ASN A 191 25.80 1.36 -8.65
N PRO A 192 26.94 0.90 -9.22
CA PRO A 192 27.75 1.71 -10.12
C PRO A 192 27.05 2.03 -11.45
N ASP A 193 26.09 1.22 -11.87
CA ASP A 193 25.37 1.41 -13.13
C ASP A 193 24.22 2.41 -13.02
N THR A 194 23.55 2.44 -11.87
CA THR A 194 22.38 3.30 -11.63
C THR A 194 22.68 4.46 -10.70
N ASN A 195 23.83 4.45 -10.05
CA ASN A 195 24.24 5.38 -8.99
C ASN A 195 23.23 5.46 -7.82
N LEU A 196 22.46 4.37 -7.62
CA LEU A 196 21.45 4.25 -6.56
C LEU A 196 21.95 3.32 -5.45
N ARG A 197 21.57 3.62 -4.21
CA ARG A 197 21.80 2.71 -3.10
C ARG A 197 20.86 1.52 -3.21
N ASN A 198 21.36 0.33 -2.95
CA ASN A 198 20.54 -0.86 -2.82
C ASN A 198 20.12 -1.03 -1.35
N ILE A 199 18.98 -0.49 -1.00
CA ILE A 199 18.43 -0.53 0.36
C ILE A 199 18.15 -1.98 0.79
N GLU A 200 17.72 -2.83 -0.12
CA GLU A 200 17.38 -4.24 0.16
C GLU A 200 18.58 -5.06 0.61
N ARG A 201 19.81 -4.62 0.29
CA ARG A 201 21.03 -5.26 0.78
C ARG A 201 21.38 -4.94 2.23
N MET A 202 20.64 -4.08 2.89
CA MET A 202 20.92 -3.70 4.27
C MET A 202 20.70 -4.82 5.30
N GLN A 203 20.17 -5.98 4.89
CA GLN A 203 19.91 -7.16 5.75
C GLN A 203 19.34 -6.80 7.13
N MET A 204 18.13 -6.27 7.12
CA MET A 204 17.41 -5.81 8.31
C MET A 204 16.50 -6.93 8.86
N ARG A 205 17.05 -8.12 9.09
CA ARG A 205 16.27 -9.27 9.60
C ARG A 205 15.97 -9.20 11.09
N ASP A 206 16.81 -8.49 11.84
CA ASP A 206 16.76 -8.43 13.30
C ASP A 206 16.17 -7.09 13.75
N ALA A 207 15.04 -7.14 14.45
CA ALA A 207 14.35 -5.95 14.93
C ALA A 207 15.19 -5.09 15.89
N GLU A 208 15.99 -5.71 16.77
CA GLU A 208 16.86 -4.99 17.70
C GLU A 208 17.96 -4.20 16.96
N ARG A 209 18.52 -4.80 15.90
CA ARG A 209 19.51 -4.10 15.06
C ARG A 209 18.88 -2.93 14.31
N VAL A 210 17.67 -3.10 13.81
CA VAL A 210 16.92 -2.00 13.17
C VAL A 210 16.63 -0.91 14.19
N ARG A 211 16.16 -1.27 15.39
CA ARG A 211 15.84 -0.34 16.47
C ARG A 211 17.05 0.52 16.86
N ALA A 212 18.24 -0.04 16.86
CA ALA A 212 19.46 0.68 17.15
C ALA A 212 19.85 1.74 16.09
N ARG A 213 19.19 1.74 14.95
CA ARG A 213 19.51 2.58 13.77
C ARG A 213 18.38 3.53 13.38
N ILE A 214 17.26 3.52 14.09
CA ILE A 214 16.13 4.41 13.86
C ILE A 214 16.12 5.56 14.88
N ASN A 215 15.37 6.60 14.57
CA ASN A 215 15.04 7.65 15.52
C ASN A 215 13.78 7.23 16.31
N VAL A 216 13.96 6.44 17.36
CA VAL A 216 12.85 5.90 18.17
C VAL A 216 11.89 6.98 18.66
N PRO A 217 12.35 8.13 19.25
CA PRO A 217 11.44 9.19 19.66
C PRO A 217 10.56 9.72 18.54
N LEU A 218 11.12 9.95 17.34
CA LEU A 218 10.38 10.43 16.18
C LEU A 218 9.40 9.37 15.63
N ALA A 219 9.82 8.11 15.63
CA ALA A 219 8.94 7.00 15.23
C ALA A 219 7.72 6.89 16.16
N LEU A 220 7.93 6.96 17.48
CA LEU A 220 6.84 6.94 18.46
C LEU A 220 5.94 8.18 18.37
N GLU A 221 6.51 9.36 18.12
CA GLU A 221 5.74 10.58 17.86
C GLU A 221 4.79 10.39 16.65
N ARG A 222 5.31 9.90 15.53
CA ARG A 222 4.51 9.61 14.31
C ARG A 222 3.42 8.56 14.58
N ILE A 223 3.75 7.48 15.26
CA ILE A 223 2.82 6.42 15.64
C ILE A 223 1.73 6.94 16.58
N SER A 224 2.02 7.90 17.44
CA SER A 224 1.04 8.42 18.40
C SER A 224 -0.22 8.97 17.72
N SER A 225 -0.12 9.48 16.51
CA SER A 225 -1.23 10.03 15.72
C SER A 225 -2.09 8.97 15.05
N ILE A 226 -1.62 7.73 14.94
CA ILE A 226 -2.38 6.63 14.32
C ILE A 226 -3.56 6.26 15.22
N ASP A 227 -4.78 6.31 14.68
CA ASP A 227 -6.02 6.12 15.44
C ASP A 227 -6.87 4.94 14.98
N MET A 228 -6.34 4.10 14.11
CA MET A 228 -7.01 2.93 13.54
C MET A 228 -6.25 1.62 13.84
N PRO A 229 -6.95 0.46 13.83
CA PRO A 229 -6.30 -0.84 13.91
C PRO A 229 -5.42 -1.12 12.68
N ILE A 230 -4.27 -1.75 12.92
CA ILE A 230 -3.33 -2.14 11.86
C ILE A 230 -2.96 -3.63 12.00
N LEU A 231 -3.18 -4.38 10.93
CA LEU A 231 -2.58 -5.71 10.76
C LEU A 231 -1.21 -5.55 10.08
N VAL A 232 -0.15 -5.88 10.80
CA VAL A 232 1.20 -5.94 10.24
C VAL A 232 1.53 -7.37 9.88
N MET A 233 1.88 -7.60 8.63
CA MET A 233 2.20 -8.94 8.11
C MET A 233 3.68 -9.01 7.72
N GLY A 234 4.35 -10.06 8.17
CA GLY A 234 5.74 -10.33 7.82
C GLY A 234 5.89 -11.54 6.91
N ARG A 235 7.12 -11.75 6.45
CA ARG A 235 7.57 -12.92 5.71
C ARG A 235 8.85 -13.46 6.36
N GLN A 236 8.87 -14.73 6.78
CA GLN A 236 9.87 -15.26 7.72
C GLN A 236 11.32 -15.09 7.25
N ASP A 237 11.59 -15.31 5.98
CA ASP A 237 12.95 -15.21 5.42
C ASP A 237 13.20 -13.89 4.65
N ASP A 238 12.37 -12.88 4.85
CA ASP A 238 12.57 -11.57 4.23
C ASP A 238 13.80 -10.85 4.82
N GLU A 239 14.59 -10.23 3.97
CA GLU A 239 15.74 -9.43 4.39
C GLU A 239 15.35 -8.23 5.26
N LEU A 240 14.11 -7.76 5.12
CA LEU A 240 13.54 -6.62 5.85
C LEU A 240 12.64 -7.05 7.02
N GLN A 241 12.58 -8.34 7.37
CA GLN A 241 11.70 -8.87 8.42
C GLN A 241 11.83 -8.11 9.75
N GLY A 242 13.02 -7.66 10.11
CA GLY A 242 13.24 -6.87 11.33
C GLY A 242 12.56 -5.51 11.28
N ILE A 243 12.46 -4.87 10.11
CA ILE A 243 11.71 -3.62 9.93
C ILE A 243 10.21 -3.86 10.13
N PHE A 244 9.67 -4.94 9.54
CA PHE A 244 8.26 -5.29 9.68
C PHE A 244 7.92 -5.58 11.14
N ARG A 245 8.73 -6.39 11.79
CA ARG A 245 8.55 -6.75 13.20
C ARG A 245 8.67 -5.53 14.12
N LEU A 246 9.67 -4.69 13.93
CA LEU A 246 9.85 -3.48 14.72
C LEU A 246 8.67 -2.50 14.54
N SER A 247 8.14 -2.38 13.33
CA SER A 247 6.95 -1.53 13.09
C SER A 247 5.77 -1.96 13.95
N PHE A 248 5.54 -3.27 14.07
CA PHE A 248 4.52 -3.81 14.97
C PHE A 248 4.85 -3.55 16.45
N GLU A 249 6.08 -3.84 16.89
CA GLU A 249 6.51 -3.65 18.28
C GLU A 249 6.35 -2.20 18.76
N LEU A 250 6.65 -1.24 17.88
CA LEU A 250 6.46 0.18 18.19
C LEU A 250 4.99 0.59 18.28
N LEU A 251 4.10 -0.03 17.49
CA LEU A 251 2.64 0.14 17.63
C LEU A 251 2.18 -0.40 18.98
N GLU A 252 2.60 -1.62 19.38
CA GLU A 252 2.29 -2.18 20.72
C GLU A 252 2.82 -1.32 21.85
N GLU A 253 4.08 -0.89 21.77
CA GLU A 253 4.73 0.00 22.75
C GLU A 253 3.94 1.31 22.94
N SER A 254 3.34 1.81 21.85
CA SER A 254 2.50 3.00 21.86
C SER A 254 1.04 2.73 22.24
N GLY A 255 0.68 1.50 22.63
CA GLY A 255 -0.67 1.12 23.02
C GLY A 255 -1.68 1.18 21.88
N LYS A 256 -1.24 1.00 20.63
CA LYS A 256 -2.11 0.99 19.46
C LYS A 256 -2.75 -0.38 19.25
N ASP A 257 -3.93 -0.39 18.63
CA ASP A 257 -4.59 -1.63 18.21
C ASP A 257 -3.83 -2.20 17.01
N ALA A 258 -2.99 -3.19 17.27
CA ALA A 258 -2.12 -3.79 16.27
C ALA A 258 -2.12 -5.32 16.38
N THR A 259 -2.09 -5.98 15.24
CA THR A 259 -1.99 -7.43 15.13
C THR A 259 -0.76 -7.80 14.29
N TRP A 260 -0.02 -8.82 14.72
CA TRP A 260 1.11 -9.36 13.98
C TRP A 260 0.84 -10.77 13.49
N VAL A 261 1.14 -10.99 12.20
CA VAL A 261 1.24 -12.34 11.61
C VAL A 261 2.48 -12.42 10.74
N SER A 262 3.07 -13.60 10.61
CA SER A 262 4.20 -13.83 9.72
C SER A 262 4.08 -15.20 9.08
N TRP A 263 4.30 -15.25 7.78
CA TRP A 263 4.14 -16.44 6.98
C TRP A 263 5.48 -16.87 6.38
N ASP A 264 5.67 -18.18 6.22
CA ASP A 264 6.77 -18.73 5.44
C ASP A 264 6.35 -18.83 3.98
N HIS A 265 6.86 -17.89 3.16
CA HIS A 265 6.55 -17.84 1.74
C HIS A 265 7.75 -17.30 0.93
N PRO A 266 8.06 -17.87 -0.25
CA PRO A 266 9.25 -17.47 -1.01
C PRO A 266 9.13 -16.08 -1.67
N LEU A 267 7.90 -15.61 -1.93
CA LEU A 267 7.68 -14.37 -2.66
C LEU A 267 7.39 -13.19 -1.73
N HIS A 268 8.07 -12.08 -1.93
CA HIS A 268 7.71 -10.78 -1.37
C HIS A 268 6.40 -10.28 -2.00
N GLY A 269 5.47 -9.80 -1.20
CA GLY A 269 4.13 -9.41 -1.66
C GLY A 269 3.18 -10.60 -1.90
N TYR A 270 3.37 -11.67 -1.17
CA TYR A 270 2.63 -12.92 -1.35
C TYR A 270 1.10 -12.80 -1.23
N ILE A 271 0.58 -11.78 -0.55
CA ILE A 271 -0.88 -11.55 -0.48
C ILE A 271 -1.50 -11.07 -1.80
N PHE A 272 -0.68 -10.80 -2.81
CA PHE A 272 -1.11 -10.43 -4.15
C PHE A 272 -0.67 -11.49 -5.16
N PRO A 273 -1.37 -12.66 -5.21
CA PRO A 273 -1.05 -13.73 -6.14
C PRO A 273 -1.05 -13.25 -7.60
N VAL A 274 -0.13 -13.78 -8.39
CA VAL A 274 0.02 -13.44 -9.80
C VAL A 274 -0.75 -14.45 -10.65
N ALA A 275 -1.54 -13.96 -11.60
CA ALA A 275 -2.21 -14.81 -12.58
C ALA A 275 -1.27 -15.14 -13.75
N ASP A 276 -1.50 -16.28 -14.38
CA ASP A 276 -0.86 -16.68 -15.62
C ASP A 276 -1.28 -15.79 -16.83
N ALA A 277 -0.76 -16.08 -18.00
CA ALA A 277 -1.06 -15.32 -19.22
C ALA A 277 -2.55 -15.41 -19.64
N HIS A 278 -3.32 -16.36 -19.09
CA HIS A 278 -4.75 -16.56 -19.34
C HIS A 278 -5.63 -15.95 -18.24
N GLY A 279 -5.03 -15.32 -17.23
CA GLY A 279 -5.74 -14.74 -16.10
C GLY A 279 -6.10 -15.75 -15.00
N HIS A 280 -5.57 -16.97 -15.02
CA HIS A 280 -5.78 -17.94 -13.97
C HIS A 280 -4.79 -17.68 -12.83
N PRO A 281 -5.26 -17.38 -11.60
CA PRO A 281 -4.38 -17.16 -10.48
C PRO A 281 -3.76 -18.48 -10.01
N GLU A 282 -2.44 -18.49 -9.84
CA GLU A 282 -1.75 -19.56 -9.12
C GLU A 282 -1.69 -19.15 -7.64
N VAL A 283 -2.50 -19.77 -6.81
CA VAL A 283 -2.64 -19.42 -5.38
C VAL A 283 -2.34 -20.64 -4.54
N ASP A 284 -1.32 -20.56 -3.71
CA ASP A 284 -0.99 -21.63 -2.78
C ASP A 284 -1.75 -21.53 -1.45
N ALA A 285 -1.55 -22.53 -0.58
CA ALA A 285 -2.26 -22.62 0.71
C ALA A 285 -1.92 -21.48 1.66
N VAL A 286 -0.67 -20.97 1.64
CA VAL A 286 -0.24 -19.85 2.49
C VAL A 286 -0.89 -18.55 2.01
N GLN A 287 -0.91 -18.34 0.72
CA GLN A 287 -1.57 -17.17 0.11
C GLN A 287 -3.08 -17.16 0.41
N HIS A 288 -3.76 -18.32 0.28
CA HIS A 288 -5.16 -18.44 0.66
C HIS A 288 -5.40 -18.06 2.11
N GLN A 289 -4.65 -18.66 3.04
CA GLN A 289 -4.79 -18.39 4.47
C GLN A 289 -4.48 -16.92 4.81
N ALA A 290 -3.47 -16.35 4.19
CA ALA A 290 -3.08 -14.96 4.42
C ALA A 290 -4.18 -13.98 3.93
N ILE A 291 -4.73 -14.20 2.73
CA ILE A 291 -5.82 -13.38 2.19
C ILE A 291 -7.10 -13.54 3.02
N ASP A 292 -7.43 -14.76 3.46
CA ASP A 292 -8.55 -14.99 4.37
C ASP A 292 -8.38 -14.24 5.68
N GLY A 293 -7.15 -14.22 6.23
CA GLY A 293 -6.81 -13.44 7.42
C GLY A 293 -6.96 -11.93 7.20
N VAL A 294 -6.54 -11.43 6.05
CA VAL A 294 -6.74 -10.01 5.66
C VAL A 294 -8.24 -9.68 5.60
N ILE A 295 -9.04 -10.50 4.92
CA ILE A 295 -10.49 -10.28 4.82
C ILE A 295 -11.16 -10.34 6.20
N ALA A 296 -10.81 -11.32 7.04
CA ALA A 296 -11.34 -11.43 8.39
C ALA A 296 -11.02 -10.20 9.25
N PHE A 297 -9.80 -9.67 9.16
CA PHE A 297 -9.40 -8.43 9.83
C PHE A 297 -10.22 -7.23 9.33
N LEU A 298 -10.37 -7.09 8.01
CA LEU A 298 -11.17 -6.01 7.42
C LEU A 298 -12.65 -6.14 7.81
N ASP A 299 -13.23 -7.35 7.81
CA ASP A 299 -14.60 -7.60 8.23
C ASP A 299 -14.84 -7.14 9.68
N GLN A 300 -13.92 -7.47 10.58
CA GLN A 300 -14.00 -7.06 11.98
C GLN A 300 -14.08 -5.54 12.15
N HIS A 301 -13.30 -4.78 11.37
CA HIS A 301 -13.09 -3.36 11.59
C HIS A 301 -13.88 -2.45 10.64
N LEU A 302 -14.26 -2.93 9.46
CA LEU A 302 -15.02 -2.14 8.47
C LEU A 302 -16.51 -2.50 8.44
N LYS A 303 -16.90 -3.74 8.80
CA LYS A 303 -18.32 -4.14 8.81
C LYS A 303 -18.90 -4.19 10.22
N GLY A 304 -18.06 -4.16 11.26
CA GLY A 304 -18.45 -4.41 12.63
C GLY A 304 -18.66 -5.90 12.91
N ALA A 305 -18.63 -6.32 14.18
CA ALA A 305 -19.05 -7.66 14.52
C ALA A 305 -20.49 -7.82 14.05
N ALA A 306 -20.77 -8.84 13.25
CA ALA A 306 -22.13 -9.21 12.91
C ALA A 306 -22.90 -9.40 14.24
N SER A 307 -23.83 -8.49 14.50
CA SER A 307 -24.67 -8.45 15.70
C SER A 307 -25.63 -9.63 15.73
#